data_f781e5b7eac3cb5646ba0b1ec5c54072
#
_entry.id   f781e5b7eac3cb5646ba0b1ec5c54072
#
_cell.length_a   1.000
_cell.length_b   1.000
_cell.length_c   1.000
_cell.angle_alpha   90.00
_cell.angle_beta   90.00
_cell.angle_gamma   90.00
#
_symmetry.space_group_name_H-M   'P 1'
#
loop_
_entity.id
_entity.type
_entity.pdbx_description
1 polymer ?
#
loop_
_entity_poly.entity_id
_entity_poly.type
_entity_poly.pdbx_seq_one_letter_code
_entity_poly.pdbx_strand_id
1 'polypeptide(L)'
;MNPGPATRDRDLDILVVGEINPDIVVADPDPVPAFDEVERIVGAISMTVGSSSAIFACGAARLGLRVAFAGVVGDDAFGRFMLSELAGRGVDVSACTVDRERPTGATVVLTSGGDRAILTAMGTIGDLDVGAVPSSLVARARHLHSGSFFLQDRSREGLPAFFLAARGRGLTTSFDTNWDPSGRWDGGVIAMLGAADAFFPNATEARRIAGVDDVEEAARTLAARGAVGRTDGGPIVAVKLGRDGALACRPGEAPIHVPAMPIDPVDTTGAGDSFNAGFLRAWLDGANLRESLELGVVCGALSTRASGGVDGQPTLAEAREAAAAWGGR
;
A
#
# COMPACT_ATOMS: atom_id res chain seq x y z
N MET A 1 14.62 -8.59 11.91
CA MET A 1 15.75 -7.67 12.16
C MET A 1 15.24 -6.26 11.94
N ASN A 2 15.55 -5.31 12.82
CA ASN A 2 15.38 -3.90 12.47
C ASN A 2 16.36 -3.56 11.32
N PRO A 3 15.98 -2.72 10.36
CA PRO A 3 16.92 -2.26 9.34
C PRO A 3 18.13 -1.63 10.02
N GLY A 4 19.32 -2.17 9.75
CA GLY A 4 20.57 -1.63 10.26
C GLY A 4 20.81 -0.20 9.76
N PRO A 5 21.81 0.53 10.29
CA PRO A 5 22.12 1.89 9.88
C PRO A 5 22.37 1.93 8.38
N ALA A 6 21.80 2.97 7.71
CA ALA A 6 21.91 3.19 6.28
C ALA A 6 23.35 3.03 5.79
N THR A 7 23.59 2.13 4.84
CA THR A 7 24.86 2.11 4.09
C THR A 7 24.95 3.44 3.35
N ARG A 8 26.10 4.13 3.45
CA ARG A 8 26.33 5.52 2.97
C ARG A 8 26.10 5.75 1.46
N ASP A 9 25.87 4.68 0.70
CA ASP A 9 25.77 4.73 -0.78
C ASP A 9 24.34 4.66 -1.34
N ARG A 10 23.29 4.57 -0.46
CA ARG A 10 21.89 4.45 -0.92
C ARG A 10 21.20 5.81 -0.86
N ASP A 11 20.89 6.35 -2.04
CA ASP A 11 20.25 7.66 -2.20
C ASP A 11 18.71 7.57 -2.24
N LEU A 12 18.13 6.37 -2.29
CA LEU A 12 16.69 6.12 -2.17
C LEU A 12 16.37 5.42 -0.85
N ASP A 13 15.29 5.85 -0.21
CA ASP A 13 14.78 5.19 0.98
C ASP A 13 13.86 4.03 0.59
N ILE A 14 12.97 4.24 -0.40
CA ILE A 14 12.03 3.20 -0.87
C ILE A 14 12.02 3.16 -2.41
N LEU A 15 12.09 1.94 -2.96
CA LEU A 15 11.66 1.63 -4.31
C LEU A 15 10.28 0.98 -4.24
N VAL A 16 9.30 1.56 -4.91
CA VAL A 16 7.96 1.00 -5.08
C VAL A 16 7.88 0.32 -6.43
N VAL A 17 7.39 -0.91 -6.47
CA VAL A 17 7.07 -1.64 -7.70
C VAL A 17 5.59 -2.03 -7.66
N GLY A 18 4.81 -1.56 -8.62
CA GLY A 18 3.38 -1.80 -8.57
C GLY A 18 2.56 -1.12 -9.66
N GLU A 19 1.26 -1.18 -9.47
CA GLU A 19 0.27 -0.61 -10.38
C GLU A 19 0.21 0.91 -10.29
N ILE A 20 -0.23 1.53 -11.38
CA ILE A 20 -0.48 2.97 -11.49
C ILE A 20 -1.81 3.17 -12.22
N ASN A 21 -2.80 3.73 -11.55
CA ASN A 21 -4.08 4.10 -12.15
C ASN A 21 -4.75 5.24 -11.38
N PRO A 22 -5.54 6.12 -12.05
CA PRO A 22 -6.38 7.08 -11.38
C PRO A 22 -7.65 6.43 -10.85
N ASP A 23 -8.23 7.06 -9.82
CA ASP A 23 -9.59 6.82 -9.36
C ASP A 23 -10.50 7.96 -9.86
N ILE A 24 -11.61 7.59 -10.50
CA ILE A 24 -12.70 8.48 -10.87
C ILE A 24 -13.79 8.32 -9.81
N VAL A 25 -13.88 9.29 -8.92
CA VAL A 25 -14.80 9.24 -7.78
C VAL A 25 -16.10 9.95 -8.14
N VAL A 26 -17.20 9.23 -8.07
CA VAL A 26 -18.57 9.78 -8.17
C VAL A 26 -19.12 9.93 -6.76
N ALA A 27 -19.24 11.18 -6.30
CA ALA A 27 -19.73 11.50 -4.96
C ALA A 27 -21.18 11.93 -5.03
N ASP A 28 -22.07 11.09 -4.50
CA ASP A 28 -23.51 11.32 -4.41
C ASP A 28 -24.09 10.54 -3.22
N PRO A 29 -25.15 11.03 -2.55
CA PRO A 29 -25.82 10.25 -1.51
C PRO A 29 -26.41 8.92 -2.00
N ASP A 30 -26.79 8.84 -3.29
CA ASP A 30 -27.36 7.66 -3.92
C ASP A 30 -26.82 7.49 -5.37
N PRO A 31 -25.56 7.06 -5.56
CA PRO A 31 -24.91 6.98 -6.87
C PRO A 31 -25.30 5.72 -7.66
N VAL A 32 -26.52 5.26 -7.55
CA VAL A 32 -26.99 4.05 -8.26
C VAL A 32 -27.21 4.37 -9.74
N PRO A 33 -26.46 3.73 -10.67
CA PRO A 33 -26.69 3.87 -12.09
C PRO A 33 -28.10 3.37 -12.49
N ALA A 34 -28.73 4.03 -13.44
CA ALA A 34 -29.95 3.57 -14.07
C ALA A 34 -29.67 3.24 -15.54
N PHE A 35 -30.16 2.08 -16.00
CA PHE A 35 -30.10 1.69 -17.41
C PHE A 35 -31.27 2.30 -18.19
N ASP A 36 -31.43 1.93 -19.46
CA ASP A 36 -32.47 2.41 -20.36
C ASP A 36 -32.36 3.92 -20.73
N GLU A 37 -31.10 4.37 -20.94
CA GLU A 37 -30.79 5.76 -21.35
C GLU A 37 -31.24 6.83 -20.34
N VAL A 38 -31.41 6.45 -19.08
CA VAL A 38 -31.79 7.39 -18.02
C VAL A 38 -30.57 8.18 -17.56
N GLU A 39 -30.57 9.49 -17.79
CA GLU A 39 -29.57 10.40 -17.27
C GLU A 39 -29.83 10.66 -15.77
N ARG A 40 -28.80 10.40 -14.92
CA ARG A 40 -28.80 10.74 -13.49
C ARG A 40 -27.79 11.81 -13.21
N ILE A 41 -28.23 12.89 -12.61
CA ILE A 41 -27.35 13.98 -12.16
C ILE A 41 -26.80 13.60 -10.80
N VAL A 42 -25.46 13.65 -10.65
CA VAL A 42 -24.75 13.37 -9.41
C VAL A 42 -24.14 14.63 -8.81
N GLY A 43 -23.82 14.60 -7.53
CA GLY A 43 -23.31 15.75 -6.80
C GLY A 43 -21.94 16.24 -7.29
N ALA A 44 -21.02 15.32 -7.55
CA ALA A 44 -19.69 15.63 -8.07
C ALA A 44 -19.03 14.43 -8.75
N ILE A 45 -18.14 14.72 -9.70
CA ILE A 45 -17.19 13.74 -10.25
C ILE A 45 -15.81 14.37 -10.17
N SER A 46 -14.86 13.61 -9.61
CA SER A 46 -13.45 14.02 -9.53
C SER A 46 -12.53 12.91 -9.98
N MET A 47 -11.34 13.28 -10.48
CA MET A 47 -10.25 12.36 -10.77
C MET A 47 -9.14 12.60 -9.76
N THR A 48 -8.68 11.56 -9.10
CA THR A 48 -7.63 11.60 -8.09
C THR A 48 -6.61 10.48 -8.30
N VAL A 49 -5.49 10.57 -7.58
CA VAL A 49 -4.53 9.46 -7.53
C VAL A 49 -5.22 8.26 -6.91
N GLY A 50 -5.36 7.19 -7.69
CA GLY A 50 -5.76 5.87 -7.26
C GLY A 50 -4.53 4.97 -7.09
N SER A 51 -4.72 3.65 -7.16
CA SER A 51 -3.65 2.67 -6.95
C SER A 51 -3.11 2.67 -5.51
N SER A 52 -3.15 1.52 -4.88
CA SER A 52 -2.58 1.32 -3.54
C SER A 52 -1.08 1.65 -3.51
N SER A 53 -0.33 1.19 -4.53
CA SER A 53 1.10 1.47 -4.68
C SER A 53 1.39 2.96 -4.84
N ALA A 54 0.58 3.69 -5.65
CA ALA A 54 0.79 5.11 -5.90
C ALA A 54 0.41 5.97 -4.68
N ILE A 55 -0.71 5.66 -4.00
CA ILE A 55 -1.12 6.33 -2.76
C ILE A 55 -0.06 6.13 -1.67
N PHE A 56 0.44 4.90 -1.51
CA PHE A 56 1.55 4.60 -0.61
C PHE A 56 2.79 5.44 -0.94
N ALA A 57 3.20 5.51 -2.21
CA ALA A 57 4.39 6.26 -2.64
C ALA A 57 4.26 7.75 -2.31
N CYS A 58 3.09 8.35 -2.57
CA CYS A 58 2.78 9.74 -2.21
C CYS A 58 2.90 9.97 -0.70
N GLY A 59 2.30 9.09 0.11
CA GLY A 59 2.37 9.16 1.57
C GLY A 59 3.79 9.04 2.10
N ALA A 60 4.57 8.10 1.58
CA ALA A 60 5.97 7.92 1.95
C ALA A 60 6.82 9.16 1.60
N ALA A 61 6.64 9.74 0.41
CA ALA A 61 7.32 10.96 0.00
C ALA A 61 6.91 12.16 0.88
N ARG A 62 5.61 12.30 1.21
CA ARG A 62 5.12 13.37 2.09
C ARG A 62 5.65 13.26 3.52
N LEU A 63 5.95 12.02 3.98
CA LEU A 63 6.64 11.77 5.24
C LEU A 63 8.16 12.02 5.16
N GLY A 64 8.66 12.53 4.03
CA GLY A 64 10.07 12.92 3.82
C GLY A 64 10.98 11.76 3.44
N LEU A 65 10.46 10.64 2.95
CA LEU A 65 11.26 9.56 2.36
C LEU A 65 11.55 9.86 0.88
N ARG A 66 12.72 9.47 0.41
CA ARG A 66 13.11 9.54 -1.02
C ARG A 66 12.58 8.30 -1.70
N VAL A 67 11.55 8.48 -2.53
CA VAL A 67 10.80 7.39 -3.16
C VAL A 67 11.02 7.39 -4.66
N ALA A 68 11.36 6.23 -5.23
CA ALA A 68 11.29 5.97 -6.66
C ALA A 68 10.18 4.95 -6.94
N PHE A 69 9.55 5.09 -8.09
CA PHE A 69 8.45 4.23 -8.52
C PHE A 69 8.78 3.55 -9.87
N ALA A 70 8.52 2.25 -9.95
CA ALA A 70 8.54 1.50 -11.20
C ALA A 70 7.16 0.86 -11.41
N GLY A 71 6.51 1.24 -12.50
CA GLY A 71 5.18 0.79 -12.89
C GLY A 71 4.94 1.07 -14.37
N VAL A 72 3.75 0.76 -14.88
CA VAL A 72 3.37 0.93 -16.27
C VAL A 72 2.12 1.77 -16.39
N VAL A 73 2.15 2.76 -17.30
CA VAL A 73 0.99 3.56 -17.70
C VAL A 73 0.85 3.54 -19.21
N GLY A 74 -0.32 3.86 -19.76
CA GLY A 74 -0.53 4.08 -21.18
C GLY A 74 -0.10 5.48 -21.63
N ASP A 75 0.11 5.68 -22.94
CA ASP A 75 0.32 7.00 -23.54
C ASP A 75 -1.02 7.73 -23.75
N ASP A 76 -1.72 7.97 -22.65
CA ASP A 76 -3.04 8.59 -22.64
C ASP A 76 -3.17 9.69 -21.56
N ALA A 77 -4.36 10.26 -21.43
CA ALA A 77 -4.63 11.33 -20.45
C ALA A 77 -4.46 10.85 -19.01
N PHE A 78 -4.87 9.60 -18.72
CA PHE A 78 -4.77 9.02 -17.37
C PHE A 78 -3.31 8.76 -17.00
N GLY A 79 -2.50 8.21 -17.91
CA GLY A 79 -1.08 7.99 -17.67
C GLY A 79 -0.31 9.28 -17.43
N ARG A 80 -0.56 10.31 -18.27
CA ARG A 80 0.04 11.64 -18.08
C ARG A 80 -0.37 12.29 -16.75
N PHE A 81 -1.66 12.18 -16.38
CA PHE A 81 -2.14 12.67 -15.09
C PHE A 81 -1.40 11.98 -13.94
N MET A 82 -1.36 10.64 -13.93
CA MET A 82 -0.74 9.88 -12.84
C MET A 82 0.76 10.18 -12.69
N LEU A 83 1.53 10.22 -13.79
CA LEU A 83 2.95 10.53 -13.72
C LEU A 83 3.19 11.97 -13.24
N SER A 84 2.36 12.93 -13.68
CA SER A 84 2.43 14.33 -13.22
C SER A 84 2.14 14.46 -11.73
N GLU A 85 1.07 13.81 -11.22
CA GLU A 85 0.70 13.85 -9.81
C GLU A 85 1.76 13.21 -8.91
N LEU A 86 2.28 12.05 -9.28
CA LEU A 86 3.35 11.39 -8.54
C LEU A 86 4.62 12.26 -8.48
N ALA A 87 5.06 12.79 -9.63
CA ALA A 87 6.23 13.66 -9.69
C ALA A 87 6.02 14.97 -8.90
N GLY A 88 4.84 15.59 -9.01
CA GLY A 88 4.47 16.79 -8.26
C GLY A 88 4.46 16.59 -6.73
N ARG A 89 4.28 15.36 -6.27
CA ARG A 89 4.34 14.95 -4.85
C ARG A 89 5.72 14.46 -4.41
N GLY A 90 6.74 14.58 -5.29
CA GLY A 90 8.14 14.27 -4.95
C GLY A 90 8.53 12.80 -5.13
N VAL A 91 7.74 12.01 -5.88
CA VAL A 91 8.09 10.63 -6.25
C VAL A 91 8.89 10.65 -7.56
N ASP A 92 10.05 9.98 -7.59
CA ASP A 92 10.83 9.78 -8.81
C ASP A 92 10.15 8.72 -9.71
N VAL A 93 9.56 9.18 -10.80
CA VAL A 93 8.84 8.35 -11.79
C VAL A 93 9.70 7.97 -12.99
N SER A 94 11.01 8.25 -12.97
CA SER A 94 11.91 8.02 -14.11
C SER A 94 12.02 6.56 -14.53
N ALA A 95 11.65 5.63 -13.66
CA ALA A 95 11.60 4.19 -13.93
C ALA A 95 10.20 3.68 -14.34
N CYS A 96 9.22 4.57 -14.48
CA CYS A 96 7.91 4.19 -15.01
C CYS A 96 7.98 4.03 -16.53
N THR A 97 7.30 3.00 -17.03
CA THR A 97 7.20 2.72 -18.48
C THR A 97 5.90 3.27 -19.04
N VAL A 98 5.98 3.90 -20.22
CA VAL A 98 4.80 4.35 -20.98
C VAL A 98 4.55 3.36 -22.10
N ASP A 99 3.45 2.62 -22.04
CA ASP A 99 2.98 1.72 -23.08
C ASP A 99 2.20 2.52 -24.14
N ARG A 100 2.53 2.32 -25.42
CA ARG A 100 1.86 3.03 -26.53
C ARG A 100 0.69 2.27 -27.13
N GLU A 101 0.51 1.02 -26.74
CA GLU A 101 -0.50 0.12 -27.32
C GLU A 101 -1.67 -0.13 -26.36
N ARG A 102 -1.41 -0.10 -25.05
CA ARG A 102 -2.40 -0.39 -24.03
C ARG A 102 -2.78 0.88 -23.26
N PRO A 103 -4.09 1.07 -22.95
CA PRO A 103 -4.54 2.21 -22.15
C PRO A 103 -4.11 2.05 -20.69
N THR A 104 -3.91 3.18 -20.01
CA THR A 104 -3.80 3.19 -18.55
C THR A 104 -5.04 2.61 -17.92
N GLY A 105 -4.90 1.73 -16.92
CA GLY A 105 -6.03 1.27 -16.14
C GLY A 105 -6.68 2.41 -15.37
N ALA A 106 -7.94 2.23 -15.00
CA ALA A 106 -8.68 3.23 -14.23
C ALA A 106 -9.73 2.55 -13.35
N THR A 107 -10.03 3.16 -12.21
CA THR A 107 -11.07 2.70 -11.29
C THR A 107 -12.15 3.75 -11.17
N VAL A 108 -13.42 3.37 -11.32
CA VAL A 108 -14.57 4.19 -10.97
C VAL A 108 -15.04 3.79 -9.58
N VAL A 109 -15.10 4.76 -8.67
CA VAL A 109 -15.54 4.59 -7.29
C VAL A 109 -16.87 5.32 -7.11
N LEU A 110 -17.93 4.58 -6.80
CA LEU A 110 -19.25 5.12 -6.45
C LEU A 110 -19.33 5.14 -4.92
N THR A 111 -19.45 6.32 -4.32
CA THR A 111 -19.49 6.46 -2.85
C THR A 111 -20.90 6.77 -2.37
N SER A 112 -21.43 5.99 -1.42
CA SER A 112 -22.76 6.16 -0.84
C SER A 112 -22.76 5.86 0.64
N GLY A 113 -23.15 6.83 1.49
CA GLY A 113 -23.41 6.60 2.91
C GLY A 113 -22.27 5.96 3.73
N GLY A 114 -21.02 6.13 3.31
CA GLY A 114 -19.84 5.51 3.96
C GLY A 114 -19.45 4.15 3.39
N ASP A 115 -20.17 3.66 2.38
CA ASP A 115 -19.84 2.46 1.60
C ASP A 115 -19.43 2.85 0.17
N ARG A 116 -18.88 1.91 -0.60
CA ARG A 116 -18.42 2.17 -1.97
C ARG A 116 -18.52 0.93 -2.85
N ALA A 117 -18.93 1.16 -4.10
CA ALA A 117 -18.79 0.20 -5.18
C ALA A 117 -17.58 0.58 -6.06
N ILE A 118 -16.82 -0.42 -6.50
CA ILE A 118 -15.57 -0.24 -7.23
C ILE A 118 -15.64 -1.00 -8.55
N LEU A 119 -15.39 -0.30 -9.66
CA LEU A 119 -15.32 -0.86 -11.00
C LEU A 119 -13.96 -0.53 -11.60
N THR A 120 -13.13 -1.55 -11.85
CA THR A 120 -11.77 -1.37 -12.35
C THR A 120 -11.63 -1.91 -13.78
N ALA A 121 -11.18 -1.05 -14.68
CA ALA A 121 -10.65 -1.44 -15.99
C ALA A 121 -9.14 -1.65 -15.86
N MET A 122 -8.70 -2.89 -16.08
CA MET A 122 -7.29 -3.27 -15.81
C MET A 122 -6.26 -2.48 -16.64
N GLY A 123 -6.50 -2.29 -17.94
CA GLY A 123 -5.49 -1.60 -18.79
C GLY A 123 -4.08 -2.10 -18.51
N THR A 124 -3.17 -1.18 -18.13
CA THR A 124 -1.77 -1.47 -17.79
C THR A 124 -1.53 -1.84 -16.31
N ILE A 125 -2.58 -1.98 -15.47
CA ILE A 125 -2.45 -2.22 -14.01
C ILE A 125 -1.58 -3.45 -13.72
N GLY A 126 -1.79 -4.56 -14.43
CA GLY A 126 -1.07 -5.81 -14.22
C GLY A 126 0.20 -6.01 -15.08
N ASP A 127 0.64 -4.99 -15.83
CA ASP A 127 1.63 -5.17 -16.90
C ASP A 127 3.10 -4.98 -16.47
N LEU A 128 3.35 -4.53 -15.24
CA LEU A 128 4.71 -4.43 -14.76
C LEU A 128 5.39 -5.80 -14.79
N ASP A 129 6.56 -5.85 -15.41
CA ASP A 129 7.49 -6.98 -15.33
C ASP A 129 8.62 -6.62 -14.36
N VAL A 130 8.60 -7.19 -13.16
CA VAL A 130 9.66 -6.92 -12.16
C VAL A 130 11.03 -7.38 -12.62
N GLY A 131 11.11 -8.31 -13.57
CA GLY A 131 12.36 -8.73 -14.21
C GLY A 131 12.98 -7.64 -15.08
N ALA A 132 12.19 -6.67 -15.55
CA ALA A 132 12.66 -5.52 -16.33
C ALA A 132 13.12 -4.34 -15.45
N VAL A 133 12.85 -4.36 -14.14
CA VAL A 133 13.29 -3.29 -13.21
C VAL A 133 14.82 -3.28 -13.13
N PRO A 134 15.49 -2.14 -13.43
CA PRO A 134 16.95 -2.08 -13.47
C PRO A 134 17.58 -2.46 -12.12
N SER A 135 18.50 -3.40 -12.11
CA SER A 135 19.19 -3.84 -10.89
C SER A 135 19.99 -2.71 -10.22
N SER A 136 20.43 -1.72 -10.99
CA SER A 136 21.06 -0.48 -10.51
C SER A 136 20.09 0.38 -9.69
N LEU A 137 18.80 0.43 -10.06
CA LEU A 137 17.77 1.13 -9.29
C LEU A 137 17.50 0.41 -7.96
N VAL A 138 17.36 -0.92 -8.00
CA VAL A 138 17.19 -1.74 -6.77
C VAL A 138 18.37 -1.51 -5.81
N ALA A 139 19.60 -1.45 -6.31
CA ALA A 139 20.79 -1.26 -5.47
C ALA A 139 20.83 0.09 -4.74
N ARG A 140 20.14 1.12 -5.24
CA ARG A 140 20.05 2.46 -4.65
C ARG A 140 19.07 2.53 -3.47
N ALA A 141 18.13 1.58 -3.34
CA ALA A 141 17.08 1.63 -2.34
C ALA A 141 17.48 0.92 -1.03
N ARG A 142 16.94 1.40 0.10
CA ARG A 142 17.02 0.73 1.41
C ARG A 142 15.91 -0.29 1.59
N HIS A 143 14.76 -0.03 0.96
CA HIS A 143 13.56 -0.82 1.09
C HIS A 143 12.87 -1.01 -0.26
N LEU A 144 12.24 -2.16 -0.46
CA LEU A 144 11.42 -2.48 -1.61
C LEU A 144 9.97 -2.72 -1.15
N HIS A 145 9.01 -2.02 -1.73
CA HIS A 145 7.59 -2.19 -1.45
C HIS A 145 6.80 -2.55 -2.71
N SER A 146 5.81 -3.44 -2.58
CA SER A 146 4.83 -3.74 -3.64
C SER A 146 3.43 -3.71 -3.06
N GLY A 147 2.55 -2.88 -3.63
CA GLY A 147 1.11 -2.87 -3.34
C GLY A 147 0.32 -3.78 -4.27
N SER A 148 -0.96 -4.00 -3.94
CA SER A 148 -1.95 -4.69 -4.77
C SER A 148 -1.47 -6.01 -5.39
N PHE A 149 -0.84 -6.88 -4.58
CA PHE A 149 -0.24 -8.13 -5.06
C PHE A 149 -1.16 -8.94 -5.98
N PHE A 150 -2.47 -9.01 -5.67
CA PHE A 150 -3.42 -9.79 -6.47
C PHE A 150 -3.75 -9.17 -7.84
N LEU A 151 -3.40 -7.89 -8.08
CA LEU A 151 -3.56 -7.22 -9.38
C LEU A 151 -2.28 -7.22 -10.23
N GLN A 152 -1.16 -7.73 -9.70
CA GLN A 152 0.15 -7.74 -10.37
C GLN A 152 0.31 -8.97 -11.28
N ASP A 153 -0.59 -9.15 -12.26
CA ASP A 153 -0.69 -10.41 -13.03
C ASP A 153 0.62 -10.86 -13.65
N ARG A 154 1.35 -9.95 -14.30
CA ARG A 154 2.61 -10.28 -14.98
C ARG A 154 3.77 -10.47 -14.01
N SER A 155 3.78 -9.75 -12.89
CA SER A 155 4.86 -9.79 -11.88
C SER A 155 4.65 -10.85 -10.81
N ARG A 156 3.41 -11.24 -10.53
CA ARG A 156 3.02 -12.00 -9.34
C ARG A 156 3.85 -13.24 -9.09
N GLU A 157 4.11 -14.05 -10.14
CA GLU A 157 4.93 -15.25 -10.02
C GLU A 157 6.42 -14.93 -9.77
N GLY A 158 6.92 -13.82 -10.32
CA GLY A 158 8.31 -13.38 -10.18
C GLY A 158 8.60 -12.57 -8.91
N LEU A 159 7.58 -11.98 -8.29
CA LEU A 159 7.74 -11.12 -7.10
C LEU A 159 8.48 -11.79 -5.95
N PRO A 160 8.19 -13.05 -5.54
CA PRO A 160 8.93 -13.69 -4.45
C PRO A 160 10.43 -13.79 -4.73
N ALA A 161 10.82 -14.18 -5.95
CA ALA A 161 12.23 -14.27 -6.32
C ALA A 161 12.89 -12.88 -6.37
N PHE A 162 12.19 -11.87 -6.87
CA PHE A 162 12.65 -10.49 -6.91
C PHE A 162 12.88 -9.93 -5.50
N PHE A 163 11.97 -10.19 -4.56
CA PHE A 163 12.10 -9.81 -3.15
C PHE A 163 13.29 -10.51 -2.45
N LEU A 164 13.45 -11.82 -2.68
CA LEU A 164 14.60 -12.56 -2.15
C LEU A 164 15.93 -12.01 -2.70
N ALA A 165 15.99 -11.65 -3.99
CA ALA A 165 17.16 -11.04 -4.58
C ALA A 165 17.44 -9.64 -4.00
N ALA A 166 16.42 -8.82 -3.72
CA ALA A 166 16.55 -7.53 -3.05
C ALA A 166 17.09 -7.71 -1.61
N ARG A 167 16.53 -8.65 -0.84
CA ARG A 167 17.01 -8.99 0.50
C ARG A 167 18.44 -9.49 0.49
N GLY A 168 18.82 -10.30 -0.50
CA GLY A 168 20.20 -10.75 -0.69
C GLY A 168 21.19 -9.61 -0.93
N ARG A 169 20.69 -8.44 -1.36
CA ARG A 169 21.47 -7.18 -1.48
C ARG A 169 21.36 -6.30 -0.24
N GLY A 170 20.71 -6.77 0.83
CA GLY A 170 20.56 -6.06 2.10
C GLY A 170 19.46 -5.00 2.11
N LEU A 171 18.49 -5.06 1.20
CA LEU A 171 17.23 -4.30 1.32
C LEU A 171 16.33 -5.02 2.32
N THR A 172 15.49 -4.25 3.00
CA THR A 172 14.27 -4.78 3.59
C THR A 172 13.13 -4.76 2.57
N THR A 173 12.08 -5.56 2.79
CA THR A 173 11.01 -5.74 1.81
C THR A 173 9.64 -5.76 2.48
N SER A 174 8.62 -5.22 1.81
CA SER A 174 7.24 -5.29 2.28
C SER A 174 6.23 -5.35 1.15
N PHE A 175 5.03 -5.88 1.44
CA PHE A 175 3.96 -5.90 0.47
C PHE A 175 2.57 -5.76 1.13
N ASP A 176 1.60 -5.40 0.28
CA ASP A 176 0.16 -5.33 0.56
C ASP A 176 -0.59 -6.12 -0.53
N THR A 177 -1.65 -6.81 -0.19
CA THR A 177 -2.37 -7.64 -1.16
C THR A 177 -3.47 -6.90 -1.88
N ASN A 178 -4.15 -5.98 -1.21
CA ASN A 178 -5.44 -5.47 -1.66
C ASN A 178 -6.45 -6.62 -1.84
N TRP A 179 -7.64 -6.34 -2.38
CA TRP A 179 -8.67 -7.35 -2.64
C TRP A 179 -8.24 -8.37 -3.70
N ASP A 180 -8.53 -9.66 -3.49
CA ASP A 180 -8.36 -10.69 -4.52
C ASP A 180 -9.62 -10.78 -5.40
N PRO A 181 -9.59 -10.32 -6.68
CA PRO A 181 -10.74 -10.40 -7.58
C PRO A 181 -11.20 -11.84 -7.85
N SER A 182 -10.32 -12.82 -7.71
CA SER A 182 -10.65 -14.25 -7.89
C SER A 182 -11.40 -14.83 -6.69
N GLY A 183 -11.34 -14.19 -5.53
CA GLY A 183 -11.92 -14.65 -4.27
C GLY A 183 -11.27 -15.91 -3.68
N ARG A 184 -10.17 -16.42 -4.26
CA ARG A 184 -9.49 -17.65 -3.79
C ARG A 184 -8.48 -17.38 -2.68
N TRP A 185 -7.88 -16.19 -2.65
CA TRP A 185 -6.93 -15.73 -1.64
C TRP A 185 -5.64 -16.58 -1.54
N ASP A 186 -5.26 -17.24 -2.61
CA ASP A 186 -4.09 -18.12 -2.70
C ASP A 186 -2.97 -17.53 -3.56
N GLY A 187 -3.16 -17.34 -4.83
CA GLY A 187 -2.34 -16.64 -5.84
C GLY A 187 -0.82 -16.55 -5.60
N GLY A 188 -0.23 -17.42 -4.78
CA GLY A 188 1.19 -17.37 -4.43
C GLY A 188 1.53 -16.49 -3.22
N VAL A 189 0.53 -15.97 -2.49
CA VAL A 189 0.73 -15.06 -1.35
C VAL A 189 1.59 -15.68 -0.23
N ILE A 190 1.54 -17.00 -0.01
CA ILE A 190 2.37 -17.68 0.99
C ILE A 190 3.85 -17.67 0.59
N ALA A 191 4.15 -17.85 -0.71
CA ALA A 191 5.52 -17.71 -1.21
C ALA A 191 6.02 -16.27 -1.02
N MET A 192 5.14 -15.28 -1.25
CA MET A 192 5.45 -13.86 -1.03
C MET A 192 5.71 -13.55 0.43
N LEU A 193 4.93 -14.11 1.38
CA LEU A 193 5.18 -14.02 2.82
C LEU A 193 6.57 -14.54 3.21
N GLY A 194 7.00 -15.66 2.64
CA GLY A 194 8.34 -16.22 2.85
C GLY A 194 9.47 -15.32 2.32
N ALA A 195 9.18 -14.48 1.34
CA ALA A 195 10.15 -13.59 0.71
C ALA A 195 10.18 -12.17 1.31
N ALA A 196 9.11 -11.73 1.99
CA ALA A 196 8.99 -10.38 2.54
C ALA A 196 9.42 -10.29 4.01
N ASP A 197 9.77 -9.08 4.46
CA ASP A 197 10.07 -8.77 5.87
C ASP A 197 8.88 -8.13 6.58
N ALA A 198 7.92 -7.55 5.85
CA ALA A 198 6.65 -7.06 6.40
C ALA A 198 5.49 -7.30 5.43
N PHE A 199 4.31 -7.56 5.98
CA PHE A 199 3.05 -7.76 5.27
C PHE A 199 1.94 -6.93 5.92
N PHE A 200 1.16 -6.22 5.11
CA PHE A 200 0.17 -5.23 5.56
C PHE A 200 -1.27 -5.55 5.11
N PRO A 201 -1.88 -6.63 5.54
CA PRO A 201 -3.27 -6.93 5.19
C PRO A 201 -4.24 -6.09 6.02
N ASN A 202 -5.49 -5.93 5.54
CA ASN A 202 -6.60 -5.60 6.42
C ASN A 202 -7.16 -6.86 7.11
N ALA A 203 -8.10 -6.67 8.05
CA ALA A 203 -8.68 -7.78 8.81
C ALA A 203 -9.35 -8.85 7.93
N THR A 204 -10.04 -8.44 6.87
CA THR A 204 -10.70 -9.37 5.94
C THR A 204 -9.68 -10.17 5.13
N GLU A 205 -8.68 -9.51 4.58
CA GLU A 205 -7.58 -10.13 3.84
C GLU A 205 -6.81 -11.12 4.72
N ALA A 206 -6.44 -10.71 5.94
CA ALA A 206 -5.74 -11.59 6.88
C ALA A 206 -6.51 -12.88 7.16
N ARG A 207 -7.81 -12.76 7.49
CA ARG A 207 -8.68 -13.92 7.74
C ARG A 207 -8.81 -14.83 6.52
N ARG A 208 -9.04 -14.24 5.35
CA ARG A 208 -9.22 -15.00 4.10
C ARG A 208 -7.96 -15.76 3.71
N ILE A 209 -6.79 -15.10 3.76
CA ILE A 209 -5.50 -15.72 3.42
C ILE A 209 -5.09 -16.78 4.46
N ALA A 210 -5.33 -16.50 5.74
CA ALA A 210 -5.03 -17.46 6.82
C ALA A 210 -5.97 -18.66 6.84
N GLY A 211 -7.23 -18.45 6.43
CA GLY A 211 -8.29 -19.46 6.50
C GLY A 211 -8.85 -19.61 7.91
N VAL A 212 -8.86 -18.54 8.73
CA VAL A 212 -9.36 -18.53 10.11
C VAL A 212 -10.17 -17.25 10.36
N ASP A 213 -11.15 -17.31 11.29
CA ASP A 213 -12.07 -16.19 11.53
C ASP A 213 -11.52 -15.18 12.55
N ASP A 214 -10.72 -15.61 13.52
CA ASP A 214 -10.10 -14.73 14.50
C ASP A 214 -8.92 -13.98 13.89
N VAL A 215 -8.90 -12.66 14.01
CA VAL A 215 -7.90 -11.81 13.36
C VAL A 215 -6.52 -11.90 13.99
N GLU A 216 -6.43 -12.15 15.31
CA GLU A 216 -5.14 -12.34 15.96
C GLU A 216 -4.55 -13.71 15.61
N GLU A 217 -5.38 -14.74 15.54
CA GLU A 217 -4.98 -16.06 15.07
C GLU A 217 -4.55 -16.01 13.61
N ALA A 218 -5.27 -15.24 12.77
CA ALA A 218 -4.90 -15.00 11.38
C ALA A 218 -3.49 -14.38 11.27
N ALA A 219 -3.23 -13.31 12.02
CA ALA A 219 -1.93 -12.66 12.03
C ALA A 219 -0.79 -13.61 12.47
N ARG A 220 -0.99 -14.36 13.56
CA ARG A 220 -0.03 -15.37 14.04
C ARG A 220 0.21 -16.47 13.01
N THR A 221 -0.86 -16.97 12.39
CA THR A 221 -0.80 -18.02 11.36
C THR A 221 -0.01 -17.55 10.15
N LEU A 222 -0.26 -16.34 9.68
CA LEU A 222 0.46 -15.76 8.53
C LEU A 222 1.93 -15.51 8.86
N ALA A 223 2.23 -14.95 10.03
CA ALA A 223 3.61 -14.77 10.48
C ALA A 223 4.37 -16.10 10.56
N ALA A 224 3.74 -17.13 11.13
CA ALA A 224 4.35 -18.47 11.23
C ALA A 224 4.58 -19.11 9.86
N ARG A 225 3.60 -19.01 8.93
CA ARG A 225 3.74 -19.52 7.55
C ARG A 225 4.87 -18.82 6.80
N GLY A 226 5.01 -17.49 6.94
CA GLY A 226 6.08 -16.73 6.33
C GLY A 226 7.46 -16.97 6.93
N ALA A 227 7.55 -17.55 8.13
CA ALA A 227 8.81 -17.89 8.79
C ALA A 227 9.38 -19.26 8.39
N VAL A 228 8.59 -20.09 7.69
CA VAL A 228 9.04 -21.44 7.31
C VAL A 228 10.28 -21.36 6.43
N GLY A 229 11.35 -22.04 6.85
CA GLY A 229 12.63 -22.05 6.14
C GLY A 229 13.48 -20.78 6.31
N ARG A 230 13.07 -19.81 7.12
CA ARG A 230 13.82 -18.58 7.39
C ARG A 230 14.63 -18.70 8.66
N THR A 231 15.83 -18.08 8.66
CA THR A 231 16.73 -18.02 9.81
C THR A 231 16.78 -16.64 10.47
N ASP A 232 16.07 -15.66 9.91
CA ASP A 232 16.05 -14.25 10.33
C ASP A 232 14.82 -13.87 11.17
N GLY A 233 14.05 -14.86 11.61
CA GLY A 233 12.88 -14.68 12.47
C GLY A 233 11.55 -14.50 11.71
N GLY A 234 11.56 -14.41 10.38
CA GLY A 234 10.34 -14.30 9.56
C GLY A 234 9.74 -12.90 9.49
N PRO A 235 8.58 -12.74 8.81
CA PRO A 235 7.99 -11.44 8.55
C PRO A 235 7.25 -10.85 9.76
N ILE A 236 7.17 -9.52 9.78
CA ILE A 236 6.14 -8.80 10.54
C ILE A 236 4.82 -8.93 9.78
N VAL A 237 3.74 -9.28 10.46
CA VAL A 237 2.37 -9.14 9.92
C VAL A 237 1.68 -8.03 10.69
N ALA A 238 1.39 -6.91 10.01
CA ALA A 238 0.72 -5.74 10.59
C ALA A 238 -0.67 -5.60 9.96
N VAL A 239 -1.70 -5.96 10.72
CA VAL A 239 -3.08 -6.01 10.25
C VAL A 239 -3.80 -4.70 10.57
N LYS A 240 -4.38 -4.08 9.55
CA LYS A 240 -5.21 -2.88 9.64
C LYS A 240 -6.63 -3.26 10.10
N LEU A 241 -7.11 -2.68 11.21
CA LEU A 241 -8.41 -3.01 11.82
C LEU A 241 -9.45 -1.89 11.63
N GLY A 242 -9.17 -0.88 10.78
CA GLY A 242 -10.04 0.26 10.55
C GLY A 242 -10.28 1.06 11.84
N ARG A 243 -11.55 1.16 12.25
CA ARG A 243 -11.95 1.90 13.47
C ARG A 243 -11.40 1.32 14.77
N ASP A 244 -10.92 0.08 14.74
CA ASP A 244 -10.35 -0.59 15.91
C ASP A 244 -8.82 -0.44 15.98
N GLY A 245 -8.21 0.30 15.05
CA GLY A 245 -6.78 0.58 15.01
C GLY A 245 -5.98 -0.45 14.19
N ALA A 246 -4.96 -1.04 14.80
CA ALA A 246 -4.13 -2.04 14.14
C ALA A 246 -3.50 -3.01 15.14
N LEU A 247 -3.12 -4.19 14.66
CA LEU A 247 -2.29 -5.13 15.41
C LEU A 247 -1.08 -5.56 14.57
N ALA A 248 0.01 -5.89 15.24
CA ALA A 248 1.16 -6.50 14.57
C ALA A 248 1.79 -7.59 15.43
N CYS A 249 2.32 -8.62 14.76
CA CYS A 249 3.08 -9.66 15.41
C CYS A 249 4.27 -10.13 14.58
N ARG A 250 5.22 -10.76 15.25
CA ARG A 250 6.30 -11.55 14.66
C ARG A 250 6.05 -13.04 14.93
N PRO A 251 6.67 -13.94 14.20
CA PRO A 251 6.55 -15.38 14.46
C PRO A 251 6.93 -15.71 15.90
N GLY A 252 6.03 -16.42 16.60
CA GLY A 252 6.25 -16.83 17.98
C GLY A 252 6.05 -15.75 19.06
N GLU A 253 5.74 -14.52 18.67
CA GLU A 253 5.48 -13.41 19.60
C GLU A 253 3.97 -13.15 19.77
N ALA A 254 3.60 -12.60 20.93
CA ALA A 254 2.24 -12.12 21.14
C ALA A 254 1.97 -10.87 20.28
N PRO A 255 0.77 -10.73 19.69
CA PRO A 255 0.42 -9.53 18.95
C PRO A 255 0.48 -8.27 19.83
N ILE A 256 0.94 -7.18 19.24
CA ILE A 256 0.87 -5.84 19.82
C ILE A 256 -0.35 -5.16 19.21
N HIS A 257 -1.22 -4.61 20.05
CA HIS A 257 -2.37 -3.81 19.66
C HIS A 257 -2.10 -2.33 19.86
N VAL A 258 -2.56 -1.52 18.90
CA VAL A 258 -2.63 -0.07 18.98
C VAL A 258 -4.06 0.33 18.58
N PRO A 259 -4.82 1.01 19.47
CA PRO A 259 -6.19 1.43 19.16
C PRO A 259 -6.21 2.46 18.02
N ALA A 260 -7.37 2.73 17.43
CA ALA A 260 -7.51 3.79 16.45
C ALA A 260 -7.33 5.17 17.09
N MET A 261 -6.69 6.09 16.38
CA MET A 261 -6.72 7.51 16.74
C MET A 261 -8.10 8.08 16.42
N PRO A 262 -8.79 8.72 17.38
CA PRO A 262 -10.11 9.31 17.14
C PRO A 262 -10.05 10.40 16.07
N ILE A 263 -10.88 10.27 15.05
CA ILE A 263 -11.05 11.23 13.97
C ILE A 263 -12.45 11.08 13.35
N ASP A 264 -13.02 12.16 12.84
CA ASP A 264 -14.21 12.13 12.02
C ASP A 264 -13.79 12.07 10.55
N PRO A 265 -13.90 10.90 9.87
CA PRO A 265 -13.39 10.75 8.53
C PRO A 265 -14.28 11.45 7.49
N VAL A 266 -13.65 12.13 6.55
CA VAL A 266 -14.29 12.65 5.33
C VAL A 266 -14.33 11.55 4.25
N ASP A 267 -13.18 10.87 4.04
CA ASP A 267 -13.04 9.80 3.07
C ASP A 267 -11.97 8.81 3.56
N THR A 268 -12.26 7.51 3.53
CA THR A 268 -11.35 6.46 3.99
C THR A 268 -10.48 5.86 2.87
N THR A 269 -10.58 6.39 1.64
CA THR A 269 -9.75 5.95 0.52
C THR A 269 -8.27 6.16 0.84
N GLY A 270 -7.44 5.15 0.60
CA GLY A 270 -5.99 5.22 0.82
C GLY A 270 -5.54 5.26 2.28
N ALA A 271 -6.46 5.12 3.26
CA ALA A 271 -6.07 5.09 4.68
C ALA A 271 -5.12 3.93 5.00
N GLY A 272 -5.35 2.76 4.39
CA GLY A 272 -4.46 1.60 4.52
C GLY A 272 -3.07 1.85 3.94
N ASP A 273 -2.98 2.53 2.81
CA ASP A 273 -1.72 2.83 2.14
C ASP A 273 -0.94 3.89 2.92
N SER A 274 -1.64 4.87 3.47
CA SER A 274 -1.07 5.89 4.37
C SER A 274 -0.60 5.28 5.70
N PHE A 275 -1.32 4.28 6.23
CA PHE A 275 -0.86 3.47 7.35
C PHE A 275 0.47 2.75 7.00
N ASN A 276 0.54 2.08 5.85
CA ASN A 276 1.74 1.39 5.40
C ASN A 276 2.93 2.36 5.30
N ALA A 277 2.72 3.57 4.76
CA ALA A 277 3.75 4.60 4.66
C ALA A 277 4.24 5.09 6.04
N GLY A 278 3.32 5.34 6.97
CA GLY A 278 3.64 5.72 8.35
C GLY A 278 4.41 4.65 9.11
N PHE A 279 3.94 3.39 9.02
CA PHE A 279 4.62 2.24 9.63
C PHE A 279 6.05 2.12 9.11
N LEU A 280 6.23 2.12 7.78
CA LEU A 280 7.55 1.98 7.16
C LEU A 280 8.45 3.18 7.46
N ARG A 281 7.91 4.39 7.55
CA ARG A 281 8.69 5.58 7.94
C ARG A 281 9.34 5.38 9.31
N ALA A 282 8.58 4.95 10.32
CA ALA A 282 9.11 4.71 11.67
C ALA A 282 10.06 3.51 11.69
N TRP A 283 9.66 2.40 11.05
CA TRP A 283 10.45 1.18 11.04
C TRP A 283 11.81 1.34 10.35
N LEU A 284 11.88 2.07 9.24
CA LEU A 284 13.13 2.36 8.53
C LEU A 284 14.03 3.33 9.29
N ASP A 285 13.47 4.15 10.19
CA ASP A 285 14.24 4.99 11.12
C ASP A 285 14.72 4.22 12.36
N GLY A 286 14.39 2.93 12.49
CA GLY A 286 14.84 2.07 13.60
C GLY A 286 13.91 2.03 14.81
N ALA A 287 12.68 2.56 14.68
CA ALA A 287 11.66 2.49 15.73
C ALA A 287 11.30 1.02 16.04
N ASN A 288 10.84 0.76 17.26
CA ASN A 288 10.31 -0.55 17.63
C ASN A 288 8.96 -0.84 16.97
N LEU A 289 8.45 -2.08 17.10
CA LEU A 289 7.24 -2.52 16.44
C LEU A 289 6.01 -1.71 16.87
N ARG A 290 5.89 -1.38 18.18
CA ARG A 290 4.78 -0.57 18.71
C ARG A 290 4.81 0.85 18.14
N GLU A 291 5.97 1.52 18.18
CA GLU A 291 6.14 2.88 17.64
C GLU A 291 5.85 2.94 16.15
N SER A 292 6.26 1.90 15.39
CA SER A 292 5.96 1.79 13.95
C SER A 292 4.47 1.65 13.71
N LEU A 293 3.78 0.83 14.53
CA LEU A 293 2.35 0.63 14.46
C LEU A 293 1.58 1.92 14.81
N GLU A 294 2.00 2.65 15.84
CA GLU A 294 1.43 3.92 16.27
C GLU A 294 1.52 4.99 15.17
N LEU A 295 2.69 5.15 14.54
CA LEU A 295 2.83 6.10 13.44
C LEU A 295 1.98 5.68 12.22
N GLY A 296 1.87 4.38 11.94
CA GLY A 296 0.98 3.84 10.92
C GLY A 296 -0.49 4.21 11.18
N VAL A 297 -0.99 3.96 12.41
CA VAL A 297 -2.35 4.31 12.82
C VAL A 297 -2.62 5.80 12.67
N VAL A 298 -1.71 6.64 13.12
CA VAL A 298 -1.83 8.11 13.02
C VAL A 298 -1.87 8.56 11.56
N CYS A 299 -0.97 8.05 10.70
CA CYS A 299 -0.95 8.42 9.29
C CYS A 299 -2.21 7.95 8.56
N GLY A 300 -2.67 6.72 8.84
CA GLY A 300 -3.93 6.19 8.31
C GLY A 300 -5.14 7.02 8.73
N ALA A 301 -5.22 7.41 10.02
CA ALA A 301 -6.30 8.25 10.50
C ALA A 301 -6.26 9.66 9.88
N LEU A 302 -5.12 10.35 9.91
CA LEU A 302 -5.00 11.71 9.36
C LEU A 302 -5.27 11.79 7.87
N SER A 303 -4.96 10.73 7.09
CA SER A 303 -5.24 10.73 5.65
C SER A 303 -6.73 10.81 5.34
N THR A 304 -7.61 10.40 6.25
CA THR A 304 -9.07 10.42 6.05
C THR A 304 -9.72 11.80 6.19
N ARG A 305 -8.97 12.84 6.52
CA ARG A 305 -9.49 14.21 6.75
C ARG A 305 -9.81 15.00 5.47
N ALA A 306 -9.48 14.44 4.30
CA ALA A 306 -9.80 15.03 3.01
C ALA A 306 -10.32 13.96 2.05
N SER A 307 -10.99 14.37 0.97
CA SER A 307 -11.45 13.48 -0.09
C SER A 307 -10.30 12.99 -0.95
N GLY A 308 -10.37 11.74 -1.39
CA GLY A 308 -9.32 11.07 -2.18
C GLY A 308 -8.18 10.51 -1.34
N GLY A 309 -7.38 9.62 -1.95
CA GLY A 309 -6.38 8.83 -1.23
C GLY A 309 -5.14 9.58 -0.78
N VAL A 310 -4.88 10.81 -1.27
CA VAL A 310 -3.58 11.48 -1.10
C VAL A 310 -3.63 12.86 -0.44
N ASP A 311 -4.74 13.61 -0.59
CA ASP A 311 -4.79 15.02 -0.15
C ASP A 311 -4.83 15.18 1.37
N GLY A 312 -5.37 14.20 2.09
CA GLY A 312 -5.38 14.15 3.55
C GLY A 312 -4.09 13.64 4.19
N GLN A 313 -3.15 13.09 3.42
CA GLN A 313 -1.92 12.49 3.96
C GLN A 313 -1.11 13.51 4.77
N PRO A 314 -0.61 13.16 5.97
CA PRO A 314 0.14 14.07 6.82
C PRO A 314 1.60 14.22 6.38
N THR A 315 2.20 15.37 6.70
CA THR A 315 3.65 15.47 6.82
C THR A 315 4.15 14.75 8.07
N LEU A 316 5.44 14.44 8.14
CA LEU A 316 6.03 13.82 9.33
C LEU A 316 5.86 14.66 10.60
N ALA A 317 5.90 16.00 10.46
CA ALA A 317 5.70 16.91 11.58
C ALA A 317 4.27 16.81 12.12
N GLU A 318 3.26 16.89 11.24
CA GLU A 318 1.84 16.74 11.61
C GLU A 318 1.56 15.37 12.25
N ALA A 319 2.13 14.29 11.68
CA ALA A 319 1.94 12.95 12.21
C ALA A 319 2.56 12.80 13.61
N ARG A 320 3.75 13.33 13.84
CA ARG A 320 4.41 13.30 15.17
C ARG A 320 3.67 14.15 16.21
N GLU A 321 3.20 15.33 15.83
CA GLU A 321 2.40 16.19 16.70
C GLU A 321 1.10 15.50 17.12
N ALA A 322 0.38 14.92 16.15
CA ALA A 322 -0.85 14.17 16.41
C ALA A 322 -0.58 12.94 17.30
N ALA A 323 0.49 12.19 17.05
CA ALA A 323 0.88 11.04 17.87
C ALA A 323 1.17 11.45 19.32
N ALA A 324 1.89 12.55 19.52
CA ALA A 324 2.19 13.09 20.86
C ALA A 324 0.92 13.54 21.60
N ALA A 325 0.00 14.21 20.90
CA ALA A 325 -1.27 14.66 21.47
C ALA A 325 -2.21 13.50 21.83
N TRP A 326 -2.22 12.45 20.99
CA TRP A 326 -3.07 11.27 21.20
C TRP A 326 -2.52 10.35 22.31
N GLY A 327 -1.19 10.22 22.45
CA GLY A 327 -0.53 9.49 23.52
C GLY A 327 -0.57 7.97 23.43
N GLY A 328 -1.07 7.39 22.33
CA GLY A 328 -1.00 5.95 22.04
C GLY A 328 -1.62 5.01 23.10
N ARG A 329 -2.57 5.50 23.92
CA ARG A 329 -3.07 4.83 25.13
C ARG A 329 -4.28 3.95 24.87
#